data_47af8185b43c1c7609a330c5850c7726
#
_entry.id   47af8185b43c1c7609a330c5850c7726
#
_cell.length_a   1.000
_cell.length_b   1.000
_cell.length_c   1.000
_cell.angle_alpha   90.00
_cell.angle_beta   90.00
_cell.angle_gamma   90.00
#
_symmetry.space_group_name_H-M   'P 1'
#
loop_
_entity.id
_entity.type
_entity.pdbx_description
1 polymer ?
#
loop_
_entity_poly.entity_id
_entity_poly.type
_entity_poly.pdbx_seq_one_letter_code
_entity_poly.pdbx_strand_id
1 'polypeptide(L)'
;MLNLTKKLLLVFLTSIVFSLGVSKAVQSKTVEIIMAAPDWPPTRFMQEYFNSNFPQSGDTEIKLTLDFIPWDTFYTNVAASLTSGEQKYSMIVSDSQWLGAFIEGGYFQKLNKYIDADPELQAIFDDMHQGYKEGYTTYPYKSENYYGFPQFPDNYVNFYRTDIFCNPEENAAFRAKYGKKLPCTYADWEI
;
A
#
# COMPACT_ATOMS: atom_id res chain seq x y z
N MET A 1 -63.36 36.33 21.85
CA MET A 1 -62.19 37.15 21.39
C MET A 1 -60.98 36.72 22.17
N LEU A 2 -60.06 36.03 21.56
CA LEU A 2 -58.83 35.59 22.17
C LEU A 2 -57.87 36.77 22.32
N ASN A 3 -57.45 37.04 23.56
CA ASN A 3 -56.70 38.23 23.91
C ASN A 3 -55.39 38.32 23.06
N LEU A 4 -55.03 39.46 22.59
CA LEU A 4 -53.92 39.72 21.63
C LEU A 4 -52.59 39.14 22.16
N THR A 5 -52.42 39.17 23.49
CA THR A 5 -51.26 38.57 24.18
C THR A 5 -51.15 37.05 24.03
N LYS A 6 -52.31 36.34 23.98
CA LYS A 6 -52.30 34.87 23.77
C LYS A 6 -51.99 34.50 22.33
N LYS A 7 -52.40 35.35 21.34
CA LYS A 7 -52.05 35.17 19.92
C LYS A 7 -50.56 35.40 19.66
N LEU A 8 -49.96 36.42 20.33
CA LEU A 8 -48.51 36.65 20.23
C LEU A 8 -47.70 35.50 20.86
N LEU A 9 -48.16 34.98 21.98
CA LEU A 9 -47.46 33.85 22.63
C LEU A 9 -47.53 32.56 21.81
N LEU A 10 -48.65 32.32 21.12
CA LEU A 10 -48.79 31.15 20.22
C LEU A 10 -47.92 31.25 18.99
N VAL A 11 -47.76 32.43 18.41
CA VAL A 11 -46.89 32.66 17.25
C VAL A 11 -45.43 32.56 17.63
N PHE A 12 -45.04 32.97 18.84
CA PHE A 12 -43.67 32.82 19.36
C PHE A 12 -43.34 31.37 19.66
N LEU A 13 -44.26 30.56 20.22
CA LEU A 13 -44.05 29.14 20.46
C LEU A 13 -43.95 28.35 19.14
N THR A 14 -44.72 28.67 18.11
CA THR A 14 -44.64 28.00 16.82
C THR A 14 -43.36 28.34 16.04
N SER A 15 -42.82 29.55 16.18
CA SER A 15 -41.55 29.93 15.56
C SER A 15 -40.34 29.30 16.26
N ILE A 16 -40.39 29.03 17.57
CA ILE A 16 -39.32 28.31 18.31
C ILE A 16 -39.28 26.81 17.94
N VAL A 17 -40.45 26.22 17.68
CA VAL A 17 -40.52 24.79 17.30
C VAL A 17 -40.05 24.58 15.84
N PHE A 18 -40.17 25.62 14.99
CA PHE A 18 -39.68 25.51 13.60
C PHE A 18 -38.18 25.78 13.43
N SER A 19 -37.52 26.36 14.45
CA SER A 19 -36.07 26.59 14.45
C SER A 19 -35.26 25.46 15.12
N LEU A 20 -35.93 24.46 15.72
CA LEU A 20 -35.33 23.16 16.01
C LEU A 20 -35.28 22.40 14.69
N GLY A 21 -34.48 22.90 13.77
CA GLY A 21 -34.14 22.18 12.55
C GLY A 21 -33.66 20.79 12.97
N VAL A 22 -34.37 19.78 12.49
CA VAL A 22 -33.94 18.40 12.54
C VAL A 22 -32.61 18.40 11.77
N SER A 23 -31.51 18.65 12.47
CA SER A 23 -30.21 18.25 11.98
C SER A 23 -30.32 16.74 11.80
N LYS A 24 -30.65 16.30 10.57
CA LYS A 24 -30.39 14.91 10.20
C LYS A 24 -28.91 14.73 10.48
N ALA A 25 -28.59 14.04 11.54
CA ALA A 25 -27.25 13.53 11.74
C ALA A 25 -26.98 12.73 10.46
N VAL A 26 -26.17 13.29 9.56
CA VAL A 26 -25.64 12.54 8.44
C VAL A 26 -24.85 11.43 9.09
N GLN A 27 -25.42 10.23 9.09
CA GLN A 27 -24.74 9.07 9.61
C GLN A 27 -23.59 8.80 8.64
N SER A 28 -22.41 9.26 9.02
CA SER A 28 -21.18 9.00 8.26
C SER A 28 -21.05 7.50 8.09
N LYS A 29 -20.92 7.07 6.86
CA LYS A 29 -20.67 5.66 6.55
C LYS A 29 -19.20 5.40 6.83
N THR A 30 -18.87 4.51 7.73
CA THR A 30 -17.49 4.08 7.96
C THR A 30 -17.18 2.88 7.07
N VAL A 31 -16.08 2.95 6.33
CA VAL A 31 -15.51 1.85 5.56
C VAL A 31 -14.17 1.48 6.19
N GLU A 32 -14.07 0.26 6.68
CA GLU A 32 -12.82 -0.28 7.18
C GLU A 32 -12.08 -1.01 6.06
N ILE A 33 -10.81 -0.64 5.85
CA ILE A 33 -9.87 -1.30 4.94
C ILE A 33 -8.94 -2.14 5.82
N ILE A 34 -9.03 -3.46 5.70
CA ILE A 34 -8.12 -4.37 6.40
C ILE A 34 -7.01 -4.76 5.45
N MET A 35 -5.76 -4.51 5.85
CA MET A 35 -4.57 -4.78 5.05
C MET A 35 -3.64 -5.74 5.78
N ALA A 36 -3.30 -6.85 5.14
CA ALA A 36 -2.22 -7.70 5.63
C ALA A 36 -0.87 -7.02 5.39
N ALA A 37 -0.08 -6.88 6.43
CA ALA A 37 1.21 -6.19 6.35
C ALA A 37 2.27 -6.86 7.24
N PRO A 38 3.54 -6.86 6.83
CA PRO A 38 4.62 -7.31 7.71
C PRO A 38 4.75 -6.36 8.91
N ASP A 39 5.12 -6.94 10.06
CA ASP A 39 5.30 -6.19 11.29
C ASP A 39 6.63 -5.41 11.31
N TRP A 40 6.68 -4.33 10.55
CA TRP A 40 7.84 -3.46 10.41
C TRP A 40 7.52 -2.02 10.84
N PRO A 41 8.50 -1.24 11.31
CA PRO A 41 8.27 0.17 11.65
C PRO A 41 7.64 1.00 10.52
N PRO A 42 8.03 0.86 9.23
CA PRO A 42 7.39 1.60 8.15
C PRO A 42 5.91 1.28 7.96
N THR A 43 5.49 0.02 8.12
CA THR A 43 4.08 -0.36 7.99
C THR A 43 3.24 0.16 9.15
N ARG A 44 3.78 0.16 10.38
CA ARG A 44 3.13 0.78 11.55
C ARG A 44 2.94 2.28 11.33
N PHE A 45 3.97 2.98 10.88
CA PHE A 45 3.90 4.40 10.54
C PHE A 45 2.85 4.67 9.45
N MET A 46 2.77 3.83 8.43
CA MET A 46 1.81 3.99 7.33
C MET A 46 0.35 3.97 7.85
N GLN A 47 0.00 3.04 8.74
CA GLN A 47 -1.34 3.00 9.33
C GLN A 47 -1.67 4.27 10.09
N GLU A 48 -0.76 4.71 10.95
CA GLU A 48 -0.92 5.91 11.75
C GLU A 48 -1.03 7.16 10.88
N TYR A 49 -0.14 7.28 9.90
CA TYR A 49 -0.12 8.40 8.97
C TYR A 49 -1.40 8.47 8.13
N PHE A 50 -1.86 7.32 7.59
CA PHE A 50 -3.09 7.27 6.79
C PHE A 50 -4.30 7.71 7.62
N ASN A 51 -4.51 7.11 8.77
CA ASN A 51 -5.66 7.42 9.62
C ASN A 51 -5.66 8.85 10.15
N SER A 52 -4.49 9.48 10.27
CA SER A 52 -4.36 10.87 10.71
C SER A 52 -4.59 11.89 9.59
N ASN A 53 -4.24 11.55 8.35
CA ASN A 53 -4.24 12.51 7.24
C ASN A 53 -5.34 12.27 6.21
N PHE A 54 -5.87 11.04 6.11
CA PHE A 54 -6.86 10.66 5.10
C PHE A 54 -8.08 9.95 5.72
N PRO A 55 -8.66 10.48 6.82
CA PRO A 55 -9.74 9.78 7.53
C PRO A 55 -11.08 9.81 6.79
N GLN A 56 -11.21 10.61 5.72
CA GLN A 56 -12.49 10.83 5.05
C GLN A 56 -12.35 10.92 3.52
N SER A 57 -13.37 10.43 2.84
CA SER A 57 -13.60 10.64 1.42
C SER A 57 -15.07 11.03 1.22
N GLY A 58 -15.33 12.30 0.98
CA GLY A 58 -16.71 12.86 0.98
C GLY A 58 -17.40 12.65 2.33
N ASP A 59 -18.57 12.01 2.33
CA ASP A 59 -19.34 11.69 3.54
C ASP A 59 -18.95 10.34 4.18
N THR A 60 -17.90 9.69 3.65
CA THR A 60 -17.46 8.37 4.12
C THR A 60 -16.20 8.50 4.94
N GLU A 61 -16.25 8.04 6.18
CA GLU A 61 -15.06 7.83 7.00
C GLU A 61 -14.32 6.59 6.51
N ILE A 62 -13.00 6.70 6.31
CA ILE A 62 -12.15 5.58 5.90
C ILE A 62 -11.19 5.27 7.04
N LYS A 63 -11.16 4.01 7.46
CA LYS A 63 -10.26 3.52 8.49
C LYS A 63 -9.37 2.42 7.93
N LEU A 64 -8.06 2.64 7.96
CA LEU A 64 -7.08 1.61 7.62
C LEU A 64 -6.68 0.84 8.88
N THR A 65 -6.87 -0.47 8.86
CA THR A 65 -6.43 -1.38 9.91
C THR A 65 -5.42 -2.36 9.32
N LEU A 66 -4.22 -2.44 9.89
CA LEU A 66 -3.22 -3.40 9.48
C LEU A 66 -3.25 -4.63 10.37
N ASP A 67 -3.33 -5.80 9.75
CA ASP A 67 -3.09 -7.08 10.38
C ASP A 67 -1.59 -7.40 10.26
N PHE A 68 -0.86 -7.23 11.36
CA PHE A 68 0.58 -7.40 11.38
C PHE A 68 0.96 -8.88 11.49
N ILE A 69 1.62 -9.38 10.46
CA ILE A 69 2.03 -10.78 10.37
C ILE A 69 3.57 -10.85 10.30
N PRO A 70 4.22 -11.72 11.10
CA PRO A 70 5.65 -11.95 11.00
C PRO A 70 6.07 -12.37 9.59
N TRP A 71 7.20 -11.83 9.11
CA TRP A 71 7.63 -12.04 7.72
C TRP A 71 7.87 -13.49 7.34
N ASP A 72 8.43 -14.29 8.25
CA ASP A 72 8.71 -15.72 8.05
C ASP A 72 7.46 -16.58 7.79
N THR A 73 6.30 -16.14 8.28
CA THR A 73 5.01 -16.82 8.09
C THR A 73 4.06 -16.03 7.18
N PHE A 74 4.49 -14.86 6.70
CA PHE A 74 3.62 -13.92 5.99
C PHE A 74 2.95 -14.54 4.76
N TYR A 75 3.76 -15.10 3.85
CA TYR A 75 3.24 -15.74 2.63
C TYR A 75 2.22 -16.84 2.94
N THR A 76 2.57 -17.74 3.87
CA THR A 76 1.71 -18.87 4.22
C THR A 76 0.36 -18.43 4.78
N ASN A 77 0.37 -17.43 5.69
CA ASN A 77 -0.85 -16.92 6.30
C ASN A 77 -1.72 -16.17 5.29
N VAL A 78 -1.12 -15.34 4.45
CA VAL A 78 -1.83 -14.60 3.40
C VAL A 78 -2.41 -15.56 2.37
N ALA A 79 -1.62 -16.53 1.87
CA ALA A 79 -2.09 -17.50 0.91
C ALA A 79 -3.25 -18.36 1.48
N ALA A 80 -3.14 -18.78 2.74
CA ALA A 80 -4.22 -19.51 3.42
C ALA A 80 -5.51 -18.67 3.51
N SER A 81 -5.39 -17.39 3.88
CA SER A 81 -6.54 -16.48 3.95
C SER A 81 -7.19 -16.27 2.57
N LEU A 82 -6.40 -16.05 1.52
CA LEU A 82 -6.93 -15.86 0.17
C LEU A 82 -7.63 -17.11 -0.37
N THR A 83 -7.10 -18.30 -0.08
CA THR A 83 -7.66 -19.57 -0.55
C THR A 83 -8.85 -20.06 0.26
N SER A 84 -9.02 -19.57 1.51
CA SER A 84 -10.19 -19.94 2.35
C SER A 84 -11.51 -19.38 1.85
N GLY A 85 -11.47 -18.33 1.01
CA GLY A 85 -12.68 -17.62 0.56
C GLY A 85 -13.26 -16.63 1.56
N GLU A 86 -12.62 -16.42 2.71
CA GLU A 86 -13.13 -15.53 3.77
C GLU A 86 -13.07 -14.03 3.42
N GLN A 87 -12.38 -13.65 2.38
CA GLN A 87 -12.18 -12.24 1.96
C GLN A 87 -11.79 -11.30 3.12
N LYS A 88 -10.92 -11.79 4.00
CA LYS A 88 -10.49 -11.06 5.19
C LYS A 88 -9.79 -9.74 4.84
N TYR A 89 -8.97 -9.75 3.80
CA TYR A 89 -8.14 -8.59 3.44
C TYR A 89 -8.68 -7.84 2.23
N SER A 90 -8.78 -6.52 2.35
CA SER A 90 -9.05 -5.61 1.24
C SER A 90 -7.78 -5.27 0.47
N MET A 91 -6.62 -5.29 1.16
CA MET A 91 -5.30 -4.99 0.62
C MET A 91 -4.24 -5.91 1.25
N ILE A 92 -3.13 -6.07 0.56
CA ILE A 92 -2.02 -6.91 1.01
C ILE A 92 -0.71 -6.23 0.62
N VAL A 93 0.26 -6.15 1.54
CA VAL A 93 1.65 -5.89 1.19
C VAL A 93 2.21 -7.17 0.58
N SER A 94 2.40 -7.18 -0.73
CA SER A 94 2.88 -8.35 -1.46
C SER A 94 4.34 -8.20 -1.86
N ASP A 95 5.03 -9.31 -2.02
CA ASP A 95 6.35 -9.34 -2.66
C ASP A 95 6.19 -9.64 -4.15
N SER A 96 7.10 -9.13 -4.98
CA SER A 96 7.11 -9.35 -6.43
C SER A 96 7.13 -10.84 -6.81
N GLN A 97 7.79 -11.67 -6.03
CA GLN A 97 7.86 -13.12 -6.24
C GLN A 97 6.51 -13.84 -6.06
N TRP A 98 5.53 -13.24 -5.37
CA TRP A 98 4.20 -13.82 -5.14
C TRP A 98 3.15 -13.29 -6.11
N LEU A 99 3.46 -12.22 -6.82
CA LEU A 99 2.52 -11.48 -7.65
C LEU A 99 1.82 -12.39 -8.66
N GLY A 100 2.58 -13.19 -9.41
CA GLY A 100 2.04 -14.13 -10.39
C GLY A 100 1.07 -15.15 -9.77
N ALA A 101 1.44 -15.75 -8.64
CA ALA A 101 0.62 -16.77 -7.98
C ALA A 101 -0.75 -16.19 -7.53
N PHE A 102 -0.75 -15.00 -6.97
CA PHE A 102 -1.99 -14.38 -6.49
C PHE A 102 -2.86 -13.83 -7.62
N ILE A 103 -2.26 -13.37 -8.72
CA ILE A 103 -3.01 -12.92 -9.89
C ILE A 103 -3.62 -14.10 -10.65
N GLU A 104 -2.85 -15.16 -10.92
CA GLU A 104 -3.35 -16.36 -11.58
C GLU A 104 -4.42 -17.07 -10.75
N GLY A 105 -4.32 -17.00 -9.41
CA GLY A 105 -5.36 -17.47 -8.50
C GLY A 105 -6.62 -16.62 -8.48
N GLY A 106 -6.64 -15.47 -9.18
CA GLY A 106 -7.80 -14.57 -9.23
C GLY A 106 -7.99 -13.74 -7.96
N TYR A 107 -6.99 -13.64 -7.09
CA TYR A 107 -7.08 -12.92 -5.82
C TYR A 107 -6.80 -11.44 -5.95
N PHE A 108 -6.04 -11.02 -6.97
CA PHE A 108 -5.71 -9.61 -7.18
C PHE A 108 -6.52 -9.03 -8.33
N GLN A 109 -7.03 -7.83 -8.10
CA GLN A 109 -7.81 -7.10 -9.08
C GLN A 109 -6.90 -6.25 -9.98
N LYS A 110 -7.16 -6.27 -11.30
CA LYS A 110 -6.53 -5.34 -12.24
C LYS A 110 -6.96 -3.91 -11.96
N LEU A 111 -5.99 -3.00 -11.82
CA LEU A 111 -6.20 -1.62 -11.38
C LEU A 111 -6.35 -0.61 -12.52
N ASN A 112 -6.06 -0.97 -13.77
CA ASN A 112 -6.05 -0.04 -14.91
C ASN A 112 -7.27 0.87 -14.98
N LYS A 113 -8.48 0.31 -14.83
CA LYS A 113 -9.72 1.11 -14.92
C LYS A 113 -9.83 2.22 -13.88
N TYR A 114 -9.16 2.06 -12.73
CA TYR A 114 -9.14 3.09 -11.68
C TYR A 114 -8.05 4.12 -11.95
N ILE A 115 -6.88 3.68 -12.42
CA ILE A 115 -5.76 4.53 -12.79
C ILE A 115 -6.16 5.42 -13.96
N ASP A 116 -6.76 4.85 -15.02
CA ASP A 116 -7.20 5.57 -16.21
C ASP A 116 -8.32 6.59 -15.92
N ALA A 117 -9.11 6.35 -14.87
CA ALA A 117 -10.20 7.24 -14.47
C ALA A 117 -9.78 8.39 -13.56
N ASP A 118 -8.56 8.37 -13.01
CA ASP A 118 -8.07 9.34 -12.03
C ASP A 118 -6.75 9.96 -12.52
N PRO A 119 -6.75 11.24 -12.93
CA PRO A 119 -5.55 11.91 -13.40
C PRO A 119 -4.41 12.01 -12.38
N GLU A 120 -4.72 12.03 -11.07
CA GLU A 120 -3.69 12.07 -10.03
C GLU A 120 -3.00 10.70 -9.92
N LEU A 121 -3.77 9.61 -9.94
CA LEU A 121 -3.21 8.26 -9.99
C LEU A 121 -2.41 8.03 -11.25
N GLN A 122 -2.90 8.48 -12.41
CA GLN A 122 -2.14 8.40 -13.67
C GLN A 122 -0.81 9.12 -13.57
N ALA A 123 -0.78 10.35 -13.01
CA ALA A 123 0.45 11.11 -12.83
C ALA A 123 1.45 10.40 -11.91
N ILE A 124 0.99 9.75 -10.83
CA ILE A 124 1.83 8.94 -9.94
C ILE A 124 2.46 7.77 -10.71
N PHE A 125 1.66 7.08 -11.54
CA PHE A 125 2.17 5.97 -12.37
C PHE A 125 3.17 6.42 -13.42
N ASP A 126 2.97 7.59 -14.02
CA ASP A 126 3.86 8.15 -15.04
C ASP A 126 5.20 8.59 -14.46
N ASP A 127 5.20 9.14 -13.23
CA ASP A 127 6.42 9.54 -12.51
C ASP A 127 7.20 8.35 -11.91
N MET A 128 6.59 7.19 -11.84
CA MET A 128 7.18 6.00 -11.23
C MET A 128 8.36 5.47 -12.05
N HIS A 129 9.49 5.18 -11.37
CA HIS A 129 10.65 4.58 -12.03
C HIS A 129 10.27 3.27 -12.73
N GLN A 130 10.68 3.13 -14.01
CA GLN A 130 10.28 2.02 -14.88
C GLN A 130 10.55 0.63 -14.28
N GLY A 131 11.72 0.44 -13.63
CA GLY A 131 12.07 -0.85 -13.01
C GLY A 131 11.13 -1.27 -11.90
N TYR A 132 10.65 -0.33 -11.09
CA TYR A 132 9.65 -0.61 -10.03
C TYR A 132 8.28 -0.89 -10.63
N LYS A 133 7.88 -0.11 -11.64
CA LYS A 133 6.63 -0.34 -12.35
C LYS A 133 6.58 -1.74 -12.95
N GLU A 134 7.61 -2.15 -13.67
CA GLU A 134 7.69 -3.46 -14.30
C GLU A 134 7.83 -4.62 -13.29
N GLY A 135 8.62 -4.43 -12.23
CA GLY A 135 8.93 -5.49 -11.28
C GLY A 135 7.87 -5.74 -10.22
N TYR A 136 7.13 -4.70 -9.78
CA TYR A 136 6.24 -4.78 -8.62
C TYR A 136 4.77 -4.53 -8.92
N THR A 137 4.43 -4.04 -10.12
CA THR A 137 3.04 -3.67 -10.42
C THR A 137 2.42 -4.48 -11.55
N THR A 138 3.21 -4.98 -12.52
CA THR A 138 2.70 -5.57 -13.74
C THR A 138 2.74 -7.08 -13.74
N TYR A 139 1.71 -7.68 -14.35
CA TYR A 139 1.69 -9.10 -14.66
C TYR A 139 0.91 -9.34 -15.97
N PRO A 140 1.46 -10.14 -16.93
CA PRO A 140 2.83 -10.64 -16.96
C PRO A 140 3.91 -9.53 -16.94
N TYR A 141 5.14 -9.88 -16.62
CA TYR A 141 6.26 -8.92 -16.57
C TYR A 141 6.32 -8.06 -17.84
N LYS A 142 6.52 -6.76 -17.67
CA LYS A 142 6.50 -5.74 -18.73
C LYS A 142 5.17 -5.57 -19.48
N SER A 143 4.08 -6.12 -18.97
CA SER A 143 2.77 -5.80 -19.53
C SER A 143 2.27 -4.43 -19.03
N GLU A 144 1.20 -3.95 -19.64
CA GLU A 144 0.47 -2.76 -19.16
C GLU A 144 -0.69 -3.13 -18.22
N ASN A 145 -0.68 -4.32 -17.64
CA ASN A 145 -1.68 -4.76 -16.69
C ASN A 145 -1.18 -4.52 -15.26
N TYR A 146 -1.71 -3.52 -14.60
CA TYR A 146 -1.30 -3.09 -13.27
C TYR A 146 -2.16 -3.75 -12.19
N TYR A 147 -1.51 -4.30 -11.15
CA TYR A 147 -2.17 -4.99 -10.04
C TYR A 147 -1.78 -4.46 -8.65
N GLY A 148 -0.86 -3.52 -8.58
CA GLY A 148 -0.41 -2.94 -7.32
C GLY A 148 0.32 -1.63 -7.50
N PHE A 149 0.73 -1.06 -6.36
CA PHE A 149 1.61 0.09 -6.26
C PHE A 149 2.87 -0.33 -5.50
N PRO A 150 4.08 0.03 -5.95
CA PRO A 150 5.28 -0.21 -5.17
C PRO A 150 5.22 0.57 -3.87
N GLN A 151 5.43 -0.13 -2.75
CA GLN A 151 5.38 0.49 -1.43
C GLN A 151 6.78 0.83 -0.90
N PHE A 152 7.72 -0.11 -1.06
CA PHE A 152 9.09 0.03 -0.58
C PHE A 152 10.05 -0.15 -1.75
N PRO A 153 10.84 0.87 -2.09
CA PRO A 153 11.85 0.77 -3.13
C PRO A 153 13.09 0.06 -2.60
N ASP A 154 13.14 -1.25 -2.77
CA ASP A 154 14.32 -2.03 -2.42
C ASP A 154 15.42 -1.89 -3.46
N ASN A 155 16.65 -1.76 -2.98
CA ASN A 155 17.83 -1.79 -3.82
C ASN A 155 18.73 -2.94 -3.39
N TYR A 156 19.10 -3.78 -4.34
CA TYR A 156 20.12 -4.79 -4.10
C TYR A 156 21.49 -4.16 -4.09
N VAL A 157 22.20 -4.30 -2.99
CA VAL A 157 23.58 -3.83 -2.84
C VAL A 157 24.47 -4.98 -2.37
N ASN A 158 25.65 -5.06 -2.93
CA ASN A 158 26.64 -6.04 -2.53
C ASN A 158 27.60 -5.43 -1.51
N PHE A 159 27.63 -5.98 -0.31
CA PHE A 159 28.64 -5.69 0.70
C PHE A 159 29.77 -6.70 0.59
N TYR A 160 31.01 -6.24 0.48
CA TYR A 160 32.16 -7.13 0.39
C TYR A 160 33.34 -6.62 1.18
N ARG A 161 34.21 -7.53 1.57
CA ARG A 161 35.43 -7.26 2.33
C ARG A 161 36.50 -6.72 1.39
N THR A 162 36.72 -5.41 1.40
CA THR A 162 37.73 -4.75 0.54
C THR A 162 39.15 -5.19 0.89
N ASP A 163 39.41 -5.48 2.15
CA ASP A 163 40.68 -6.01 2.62
C ASP A 163 41.01 -7.42 2.08
N ILE A 164 40.01 -8.16 1.60
CA ILE A 164 40.17 -9.47 0.93
C ILE A 164 40.13 -9.26 -0.61
N PHE A 165 39.04 -8.71 -1.11
CA PHE A 165 38.79 -8.63 -2.56
C PHE A 165 39.76 -7.70 -3.28
N CYS A 166 40.21 -6.63 -2.60
CA CYS A 166 41.16 -5.68 -3.17
C CYS A 166 42.61 -5.92 -2.71
N ASN A 167 42.88 -7.02 -1.96
CA ASN A 167 44.19 -7.36 -1.51
C ASN A 167 45.05 -7.97 -2.65
N PRO A 168 46.25 -7.41 -2.94
CA PRO A 168 47.09 -7.90 -4.01
C PRO A 168 47.56 -9.34 -3.81
N GLU A 169 47.86 -9.75 -2.57
CA GLU A 169 48.35 -11.11 -2.24
C GLU A 169 47.22 -12.14 -2.40
N GLU A 170 46.02 -11.83 -1.89
CA GLU A 170 44.84 -12.68 -2.08
C GLU A 170 44.48 -12.80 -3.56
N ASN A 171 44.54 -11.70 -4.30
CA ASN A 171 44.27 -11.71 -5.74
C ASN A 171 45.31 -12.56 -6.50
N ALA A 172 46.58 -12.50 -6.14
CA ALA A 172 47.62 -13.33 -6.74
C ALA A 172 47.39 -14.84 -6.46
N ALA A 173 47.08 -15.18 -5.21
CA ALA A 173 46.75 -16.54 -4.83
C ALA A 173 45.50 -17.09 -5.53
N PHE A 174 44.45 -16.29 -5.60
CA PHE A 174 43.21 -16.63 -6.32
C PHE A 174 43.47 -16.84 -7.81
N ARG A 175 44.23 -15.94 -8.43
CA ARG A 175 44.61 -16.04 -9.85
C ARG A 175 45.42 -17.28 -10.14
N ALA A 176 46.39 -17.60 -9.28
CA ALA A 176 47.20 -18.79 -9.43
C ALA A 176 46.37 -20.09 -9.38
N LYS A 177 45.33 -20.11 -8.54
CA LYS A 177 44.46 -21.28 -8.34
C LYS A 177 43.34 -21.40 -9.39
N TYR A 178 42.71 -20.27 -9.79
CA TYR A 178 41.47 -20.27 -10.58
C TYR A 178 41.63 -19.60 -11.94
N GLY A 179 42.76 -18.98 -12.26
CA GLY A 179 42.99 -18.28 -13.51
C GLY A 179 42.22 -16.95 -13.66
N LYS A 180 41.52 -16.50 -12.60
CA LYS A 180 40.69 -15.29 -12.57
C LYS A 180 41.17 -14.36 -11.48
N LYS A 181 40.88 -13.06 -11.61
CA LYS A 181 41.12 -12.09 -10.51
C LYS A 181 39.93 -12.01 -9.57
N LEU A 182 40.17 -11.60 -8.33
CA LEU A 182 39.10 -11.19 -7.42
C LEU A 182 38.51 -9.86 -7.88
N PRO A 183 37.19 -9.71 -7.88
CA PRO A 183 36.56 -8.46 -8.25
C PRO A 183 36.69 -7.42 -7.13
N CYS A 184 37.47 -6.37 -7.36
CA CYS A 184 37.69 -5.28 -6.40
C CYS A 184 36.74 -4.10 -6.63
N THR A 185 36.23 -3.93 -7.83
CA THR A 185 35.28 -2.87 -8.19
C THR A 185 34.03 -3.47 -8.81
N TYR A 186 32.96 -2.69 -8.86
CA TYR A 186 31.72 -3.14 -9.51
C TYR A 186 31.94 -3.55 -10.99
N ALA A 187 32.83 -2.85 -11.70
CA ALA A 187 33.18 -3.18 -13.07
C ALA A 187 33.94 -4.53 -13.20
N ASP A 188 34.51 -5.05 -12.13
CA ASP A 188 35.16 -6.35 -12.13
C ASP A 188 34.18 -7.52 -11.97
N TRP A 189 32.94 -7.25 -11.59
CA TRP A 189 31.84 -8.22 -11.49
C TRP A 189 31.21 -8.36 -12.87
N GLU A 190 31.82 -9.12 -13.76
CA GLU A 190 31.18 -9.54 -15.00
C GLU A 190 30.18 -10.64 -14.70
N ILE A 191 28.91 -10.34 -14.96
CA ILE A 191 27.78 -11.28 -14.82
C ILE A 191 27.57 -11.96 -16.16
#